data_903a31538056302cce73a149c3161fc1
#
_entry.id   903a31538056302cce73a149c3161fc1
#
_cell.length_a   1.000
_cell.length_b   1.000
_cell.length_c   1.000
_cell.angle_alpha   90.00
_cell.angle_beta   90.00
_cell.angle_gamma   90.00
#
_symmetry.space_group_name_H-M   'P 1'
#
loop_
_entity.id
_entity.type
_entity.pdbx_description
1 polymer ?
#
loop_
_entity_poly.entity_id
_entity_poly.type
_entity_poly.pdbx_seq_one_letter_code
_entity_poly.pdbx_strand_id
1 'polypeptide(L)'
;MTPPPNRRNPRQERARATVDAVLEAAAQVLEARGLKGATTNAIAERAGVSVGSLYQYFPDKGSLVLALYERHLQQLEPAMAARFQEAEGLSLEAAVPHLIGGLVGLYRARPALHRVLVEEVPHLHGDARTREVEAHLLARVRAFLQARAGEVRHPNPELAASVVVSTVEALTHAAAREGRLQEAELLPELTRLVLAYLRG
;
A
#
# COMPACT_ATOMS: atom_id res chain seq x y z
N MET A 1 0.89 34.38 26.86
CA MET A 1 -0.51 33.88 26.77
C MET A 1 -0.48 32.64 25.88
N THR A 2 -0.53 31.45 26.48
CA THR A 2 -0.51 30.18 25.75
C THR A 2 -1.90 29.96 25.14
N PRO A 3 -2.02 29.63 23.84
CA PRO A 3 -3.32 29.35 23.24
C PRO A 3 -3.94 28.11 23.90
N PRO A 4 -5.28 28.07 24.08
CA PRO A 4 -5.93 26.93 24.69
C PRO A 4 -5.76 25.67 23.82
N PRO A 5 -5.65 24.47 24.43
CA PRO A 5 -5.54 23.24 23.68
C PRO A 5 -6.77 23.07 22.80
N ASN A 6 -6.52 22.74 21.53
CA ASN A 6 -7.53 22.52 20.48
C ASN A 6 -8.52 21.45 20.97
N ARG A 7 -9.71 21.85 21.47
CA ARG A 7 -10.76 20.94 21.91
C ARG A 7 -11.26 20.19 20.68
N ARG A 8 -10.76 18.98 20.49
CA ARG A 8 -11.28 18.04 19.50
C ARG A 8 -12.80 17.93 19.68
N ASN A 9 -13.53 18.09 18.58
CA ASN A 9 -15.00 18.05 18.60
C ASN A 9 -15.44 16.58 18.84
N PRO A 10 -16.11 16.22 19.97
CA PRO A 10 -16.51 14.86 20.30
C PRO A 10 -17.38 14.19 19.22
N ARG A 11 -18.13 14.98 18.44
CA ARG A 11 -18.93 14.50 17.31
C ARG A 11 -18.05 14.03 16.16
N GLN A 12 -16.96 14.74 15.90
CA GLN A 12 -16.00 14.39 14.85
C GLN A 12 -15.17 13.15 15.23
N GLU A 13 -14.83 13.00 16.51
CA GLU A 13 -14.13 11.81 17.00
C GLU A 13 -15.01 10.55 16.91
N ARG A 14 -16.29 10.64 17.27
CA ARG A 14 -17.24 9.54 17.11
C ARG A 14 -17.44 9.16 15.63
N ALA A 15 -17.54 10.15 14.74
CA ALA A 15 -17.66 9.90 13.31
C ALA A 15 -16.42 9.17 12.76
N ARG A 16 -15.20 9.59 13.15
CA ARG A 16 -13.96 8.91 12.78
C ARG A 16 -13.91 7.48 13.31
N ALA A 17 -14.22 7.29 14.59
CA ALA A 17 -14.25 5.94 15.18
C ALA A 17 -15.25 5.02 14.46
N THR A 18 -16.41 5.55 14.03
CA THR A 18 -17.38 4.79 13.24
C THR A 18 -16.82 4.42 11.87
N VAL A 19 -16.19 5.35 11.15
CA VAL A 19 -15.52 5.11 9.86
C VAL A 19 -14.43 4.04 10.00
N ASP A 20 -13.58 4.16 11.01
CA ASP A 20 -12.51 3.17 11.27
C ASP A 20 -13.06 1.77 11.56
N ALA A 21 -14.13 1.68 12.36
CA ALA A 21 -14.80 0.41 12.65
C ALA A 21 -15.42 -0.22 11.40
N VAL A 22 -16.06 0.59 10.54
CA VAL A 22 -16.63 0.12 9.27
C VAL A 22 -15.53 -0.35 8.31
N LEU A 23 -14.43 0.39 8.18
CA LEU A 23 -13.31 0.00 7.32
C LEU A 23 -12.63 -1.28 7.81
N GLU A 24 -12.45 -1.45 9.13
CA GLU A 24 -11.88 -2.69 9.65
C GLU A 24 -12.81 -3.89 9.46
N ALA A 25 -14.10 -3.71 9.70
CA ALA A 25 -15.11 -4.75 9.44
C ALA A 25 -15.16 -5.11 7.95
N ALA A 26 -15.09 -4.11 7.07
CA ALA A 26 -15.04 -4.32 5.62
C ALA A 26 -13.82 -5.11 5.19
N ALA A 27 -12.64 -4.77 5.71
CA ALA A 27 -11.41 -5.51 5.44
C ALA A 27 -11.54 -6.99 5.85
N GLN A 28 -12.05 -7.27 7.05
CA GLN A 28 -12.26 -8.63 7.56
C GLN A 28 -13.28 -9.42 6.73
N VAL A 29 -14.39 -8.79 6.31
CA VAL A 29 -15.40 -9.44 5.48
C VAL A 29 -14.86 -9.72 4.06
N LEU A 30 -14.10 -8.78 3.49
CA LEU A 30 -13.44 -8.97 2.19
C LEU A 30 -12.41 -10.10 2.24
N GLU A 31 -11.62 -10.19 3.29
CA GLU A 31 -10.65 -11.29 3.49
C GLU A 31 -11.34 -12.66 3.59
N ALA A 32 -12.44 -12.73 4.32
CA ALA A 32 -13.14 -13.98 4.57
C ALA A 32 -14.01 -14.45 3.39
N ARG A 33 -14.60 -13.52 2.63
CA ARG A 33 -15.65 -13.82 1.64
C ARG A 33 -15.33 -13.35 0.22
N GLY A 34 -14.19 -12.66 0.03
CA GLY A 34 -13.86 -11.98 -1.23
C GLY A 34 -14.85 -10.85 -1.56
N LEU A 35 -14.59 -10.14 -2.66
CA LEU A 35 -15.44 -9.00 -3.05
C LEU A 35 -16.90 -9.40 -3.30
N LYS A 36 -17.14 -10.52 -4.00
CA LYS A 36 -18.50 -10.94 -4.35
C LYS A 36 -19.34 -11.28 -3.10
N GLY A 37 -18.71 -11.87 -2.08
CA GLY A 37 -19.39 -12.25 -0.82
C GLY A 37 -19.47 -11.13 0.21
N ALA A 38 -18.74 -10.03 0.04
CA ALA A 38 -18.79 -8.89 0.93
C ALA A 38 -20.01 -8.02 0.60
N THR A 39 -21.07 -8.14 1.42
CA THR A 39 -22.26 -7.30 1.32
C THR A 39 -22.21 -6.17 2.34
N THR A 40 -22.86 -5.03 2.05
CA THR A 40 -22.98 -3.92 2.99
C THR A 40 -23.67 -4.32 4.30
N ASN A 41 -24.63 -5.24 4.23
CA ASN A 41 -25.29 -5.79 5.43
C ASN A 41 -24.31 -6.56 6.33
N ALA A 42 -23.48 -7.45 5.74
CA ALA A 42 -22.49 -8.22 6.49
C ALA A 42 -21.41 -7.31 7.12
N ILE A 43 -21.05 -6.22 6.41
CA ILE A 43 -20.08 -5.24 6.90
C ILE A 43 -20.69 -4.42 8.04
N ALA A 44 -21.92 -3.94 7.90
CA ALA A 44 -22.62 -3.17 8.94
C ALA A 44 -22.81 -3.99 10.22
N GLU A 45 -23.26 -5.26 10.08
CA GLU A 45 -23.37 -6.22 11.18
C GLU A 45 -22.03 -6.41 11.89
N ARG A 46 -20.95 -6.66 11.12
CA ARG A 46 -19.60 -6.86 11.67
C ARG A 46 -19.05 -5.61 12.36
N ALA A 47 -19.37 -4.43 11.86
CA ALA A 47 -18.97 -3.14 12.42
C ALA A 47 -19.79 -2.73 13.64
N GLY A 48 -20.90 -3.41 13.92
CA GLY A 48 -21.85 -3.04 14.99
C GLY A 48 -22.60 -1.73 14.70
N VAL A 49 -22.84 -1.40 13.42
CA VAL A 49 -23.58 -0.20 13.00
C VAL A 49 -24.81 -0.57 12.19
N SER A 50 -25.79 0.36 12.12
CA SER A 50 -26.92 0.16 11.20
C SER A 50 -26.47 0.29 9.74
N VAL A 51 -27.15 -0.40 8.83
CA VAL A 51 -26.91 -0.29 7.38
C VAL A 51 -27.12 1.17 6.90
N GLY A 52 -28.11 1.86 7.46
CA GLY A 52 -28.33 3.28 7.17
C GLY A 52 -27.15 4.17 7.60
N SER A 53 -26.53 3.86 8.76
CA SER A 53 -25.33 4.58 9.20
C SER A 53 -24.13 4.31 8.28
N LEU A 54 -23.98 3.08 7.77
CA LEU A 54 -22.93 2.75 6.82
C LEU A 54 -23.08 3.56 5.53
N TYR A 55 -24.30 3.62 4.97
CA TYR A 55 -24.56 4.39 3.74
C TYR A 55 -24.37 5.90 3.87
N GLN A 56 -24.44 6.46 5.10
CA GLN A 56 -24.10 7.87 5.33
C GLN A 56 -22.62 8.18 5.06
N TYR A 57 -21.72 7.21 5.25
CA TYR A 57 -20.28 7.36 5.03
C TYR A 57 -19.82 6.79 3.69
N PHE A 58 -20.43 5.70 3.26
CA PHE A 58 -20.05 4.94 2.07
C PHE A 58 -21.30 4.65 1.23
N PRO A 59 -21.60 5.49 0.21
CA PRO A 59 -22.82 5.37 -0.58
C PRO A 59 -22.93 4.07 -1.38
N ASP A 60 -21.79 3.44 -1.66
CA ASP A 60 -21.70 2.18 -2.37
C ASP A 60 -20.46 1.36 -1.94
N LYS A 61 -20.35 0.16 -2.48
CA LYS A 61 -19.24 -0.75 -2.20
C LYS A 61 -17.91 -0.26 -2.80
N GLY A 62 -17.96 0.44 -3.93
CA GLY A 62 -16.78 1.00 -4.58
C GLY A 62 -16.13 2.06 -3.70
N SER A 63 -16.92 2.99 -3.15
CA SER A 63 -16.43 4.03 -2.21
C SER A 63 -15.79 3.43 -0.96
N LEU A 64 -16.29 2.30 -0.48
CA LEU A 64 -15.73 1.60 0.67
C LEU A 64 -14.41 0.90 0.32
N VAL A 65 -14.30 0.25 -0.85
CA VAL A 65 -13.05 -0.36 -1.33
C VAL A 65 -11.99 0.72 -1.56
N LEU A 66 -12.38 1.86 -2.14
CA LEU A 66 -11.47 2.99 -2.35
C LEU A 66 -10.94 3.54 -1.02
N ALA A 67 -11.80 3.73 -0.02
CA ALA A 67 -11.38 4.19 1.30
C ALA A 67 -10.46 3.17 2.02
N LEU A 68 -10.66 1.87 1.81
CA LEU A 68 -9.74 0.83 2.27
C LEU A 68 -8.37 0.93 1.59
N TYR A 69 -8.35 1.20 0.29
CA TYR A 69 -7.13 1.39 -0.46
C TYR A 69 -6.38 2.64 0.00
N GLU A 70 -7.09 3.77 0.17
CA GLU A 70 -6.51 4.99 0.75
C GLU A 70 -5.88 4.74 2.12
N ARG A 71 -6.57 3.99 3.00
CA ARG A 71 -6.02 3.59 4.31
C ARG A 71 -4.77 2.72 4.15
N HIS A 72 -4.74 1.82 3.17
CA HIS A 72 -3.56 1.02 2.86
C HIS A 72 -2.38 1.90 2.41
N LEU A 73 -2.61 2.87 1.53
CA LEU A 73 -1.58 3.82 1.10
C LEU A 73 -1.06 4.70 2.23
N GLN A 74 -1.94 5.13 3.16
CA GLN A 74 -1.54 5.88 4.36
C GLN A 74 -0.63 5.09 5.30
N GLN A 75 -0.70 3.76 5.28
CA GLN A 75 0.19 2.88 6.02
C GLN A 75 1.49 2.59 5.25
N LEU A 76 1.40 2.42 3.95
CA LEU A 76 2.53 2.13 3.06
C LEU A 76 3.55 3.27 3.04
N GLU A 77 3.11 4.50 2.87
CA GLU A 77 3.98 5.66 2.69
C GLU A 77 4.97 5.86 3.87
N PRO A 78 4.54 5.94 5.14
CA PRO A 78 5.46 6.09 6.27
C PRO A 78 6.33 4.85 6.49
N ALA A 79 5.81 3.65 6.25
CA ALA A 79 6.57 2.41 6.40
C ALA A 79 7.71 2.35 5.38
N MET A 80 7.45 2.71 4.12
CA MET A 80 8.50 2.77 3.11
C MET A 80 9.48 3.91 3.38
N ALA A 81 9.02 5.07 3.88
CA ALA A 81 9.92 6.16 4.28
C ALA A 81 10.94 5.69 5.33
N ALA A 82 10.50 4.96 6.35
CA ALA A 82 11.38 4.38 7.38
C ALA A 82 12.38 3.40 6.77
N ARG A 83 11.94 2.52 5.85
CA ARG A 83 12.82 1.58 5.16
C ARG A 83 13.91 2.26 4.33
N PHE A 84 13.60 3.36 3.65
CA PHE A 84 14.61 4.14 2.94
C PHE A 84 15.63 4.78 3.90
N GLN A 85 15.21 5.28 5.06
CA GLN A 85 16.12 5.79 6.10
C GLN A 85 17.05 4.69 6.63
N GLU A 86 16.51 3.51 6.94
CA GLU A 86 17.30 2.35 7.38
C GLU A 86 18.31 1.89 6.32
N ALA A 87 17.99 2.11 5.04
CA ALA A 87 18.84 1.73 3.91
C ALA A 87 19.94 2.75 3.57
N GLU A 88 19.98 3.96 4.18
CA GLU A 88 20.92 5.02 3.79
C GLU A 88 22.40 4.59 3.85
N GLY A 89 22.78 3.84 4.89
CA GLY A 89 24.16 3.36 5.09
C GLY A 89 24.46 1.99 4.47
N LEU A 90 23.51 1.36 3.79
CA LEU A 90 23.69 0.02 3.21
C LEU A 90 24.26 0.10 1.80
N SER A 91 25.04 -0.93 1.40
CA SER A 91 25.40 -1.15 -0.01
C SER A 91 24.16 -1.43 -0.85
N LEU A 92 24.25 -1.30 -2.18
CA LEU A 92 23.15 -1.59 -3.10
C LEU A 92 22.65 -3.03 -2.89
N GLU A 93 23.56 -4.00 -2.70
CA GLU A 93 23.25 -5.42 -2.44
C GLU A 93 22.42 -5.65 -1.20
N ALA A 94 22.68 -4.90 -0.13
CA ALA A 94 21.96 -5.03 1.13
C ALA A 94 20.67 -4.21 1.15
N ALA A 95 20.68 -3.04 0.52
CA ALA A 95 19.54 -2.13 0.49
C ALA A 95 18.38 -2.64 -0.38
N VAL A 96 18.66 -3.21 -1.56
CA VAL A 96 17.62 -3.68 -2.48
C VAL A 96 16.72 -4.75 -1.84
N PRO A 97 17.23 -5.86 -1.28
CA PRO A 97 16.38 -6.84 -0.61
C PRO A 97 15.67 -6.27 0.64
N HIS A 98 16.31 -5.33 1.35
CA HIS A 98 15.71 -4.65 2.50
C HIS A 98 14.47 -3.83 2.10
N LEU A 99 14.57 -3.04 1.03
CA LEU A 99 13.47 -2.21 0.51
C LEU A 99 12.34 -3.06 -0.08
N ILE A 100 12.67 -4.02 -0.95
CA ILE A 100 11.67 -4.93 -1.54
C ILE A 100 11.01 -5.78 -0.45
N GLY A 101 11.79 -6.29 0.51
CA GLY A 101 11.29 -7.05 1.64
C GLY A 101 10.32 -6.26 2.52
N GLY A 102 10.58 -4.96 2.71
CA GLY A 102 9.66 -4.05 3.40
C GLY A 102 8.32 -3.95 2.69
N LEU A 103 8.31 -3.72 1.38
CA LEU A 103 7.11 -3.63 0.55
C LEU A 103 6.32 -4.95 0.55
N VAL A 104 7.00 -6.05 0.21
CA VAL A 104 6.38 -7.39 0.16
C VAL A 104 5.86 -7.81 1.53
N GLY A 105 6.56 -7.45 2.62
CA GLY A 105 6.14 -7.71 4.00
C GLY A 105 4.81 -7.04 4.35
N LEU A 106 4.60 -5.79 3.93
CA LEU A 106 3.34 -5.08 4.12
C LEU A 106 2.18 -5.78 3.40
N TYR A 107 2.40 -6.27 2.19
CA TYR A 107 1.39 -6.98 1.41
C TYR A 107 1.10 -8.38 1.98
N ARG A 108 2.15 -9.06 2.49
CA ARG A 108 2.03 -10.37 3.17
C ARG A 108 1.27 -10.32 4.48
N ALA A 109 1.20 -9.17 5.14
CA ALA A 109 0.48 -9.01 6.39
C ALA A 109 -1.04 -9.29 6.24
N ARG A 110 -1.64 -8.91 5.10
CA ARG A 110 -3.05 -9.13 4.78
C ARG A 110 -3.22 -9.52 3.29
N PRO A 111 -2.76 -10.71 2.88
CA PRO A 111 -2.63 -11.05 1.46
C PRO A 111 -3.97 -11.13 0.72
N ALA A 112 -5.04 -11.59 1.39
CA ALA A 112 -6.37 -11.67 0.81
C ALA A 112 -6.96 -10.26 0.57
N LEU A 113 -6.78 -9.34 1.53
CA LEU A 113 -7.20 -7.94 1.35
C LEU A 113 -6.40 -7.28 0.23
N HIS A 114 -5.07 -7.43 0.24
CA HIS A 114 -4.22 -6.84 -0.79
C HIS A 114 -4.63 -7.32 -2.19
N ARG A 115 -4.92 -8.62 -2.36
CA ARG A 115 -5.42 -9.16 -3.63
C ARG A 115 -6.70 -8.46 -4.08
N VAL A 116 -7.69 -8.31 -3.19
CA VAL A 116 -8.96 -7.63 -3.52
C VAL A 116 -8.71 -6.18 -3.94
N LEU A 117 -7.84 -5.46 -3.22
CA LEU A 117 -7.53 -4.08 -3.56
C LEU A 117 -6.86 -3.96 -4.93
N VAL A 118 -5.90 -4.83 -5.24
CA VAL A 118 -5.19 -4.86 -6.53
C VAL A 118 -6.10 -5.24 -7.70
N GLU A 119 -7.10 -6.10 -7.47
CA GLU A 119 -8.06 -6.50 -8.51
C GLU A 119 -9.09 -5.39 -8.81
N GLU A 120 -9.55 -4.69 -7.79
CA GLU A 120 -10.72 -3.80 -7.88
C GLU A 120 -10.37 -2.32 -8.09
N VAL A 121 -9.29 -1.83 -7.47
CA VAL A 121 -8.93 -0.41 -7.54
C VAL A 121 -8.71 0.10 -8.97
N PRO A 122 -8.08 -0.65 -9.89
CA PRO A 122 -7.93 -0.21 -11.28
C PRO A 122 -9.26 0.09 -11.98
N HIS A 123 -10.36 -0.56 -11.55
CA HIS A 123 -11.71 -0.36 -12.09
C HIS A 123 -12.45 0.84 -11.45
N LEU A 124 -11.94 1.35 -10.32
CA LEU A 124 -12.57 2.44 -9.56
C LEU A 124 -12.05 3.85 -9.94
N HIS A 125 -11.30 3.99 -11.03
CA HIS A 125 -10.68 5.22 -11.50
C HIS A 125 -9.68 5.79 -10.48
N GLY A 126 -8.38 5.59 -10.75
CA GLY A 126 -7.26 5.97 -9.89
C GLY A 126 -7.37 7.41 -9.40
N ASP A 127 -7.48 7.54 -8.09
CA ASP A 127 -7.64 8.80 -7.40
C ASP A 127 -6.32 9.59 -7.37
N ALA A 128 -6.42 10.89 -7.04
CA ALA A 128 -5.27 11.78 -6.91
C ALA A 128 -4.29 11.30 -5.82
N ARG A 129 -4.78 10.69 -4.75
CA ARG A 129 -3.97 10.17 -3.64
C ARG A 129 -3.09 9.00 -4.05
N THR A 130 -3.61 8.08 -4.86
CA THR A 130 -2.82 6.97 -5.43
C THR A 130 -1.63 7.50 -6.19
N ARG A 131 -1.88 8.44 -7.13
CA ARG A 131 -0.81 9.06 -7.93
C ARG A 131 0.20 9.82 -7.09
N GLU A 132 -0.23 10.47 -6.02
CA GLU A 132 0.66 11.17 -5.08
C GLU A 132 1.60 10.20 -4.37
N VAL A 133 1.10 9.09 -3.83
CA VAL A 133 1.92 8.07 -3.14
C VAL A 133 2.88 7.39 -4.10
N GLU A 134 2.43 7.04 -5.31
CA GLU A 134 3.28 6.49 -6.38
C GLU A 134 4.41 7.47 -6.75
N ALA A 135 4.09 8.76 -6.89
CA ALA A 135 5.07 9.79 -7.19
C ALA A 135 6.09 9.96 -6.05
N HIS A 136 5.66 9.90 -4.79
CA HIS A 136 6.55 9.96 -3.63
C HIS A 136 7.47 8.75 -3.56
N LEU A 137 6.96 7.54 -3.80
CA LEU A 137 7.77 6.34 -3.85
C LEU A 137 8.81 6.42 -4.96
N LEU A 138 8.40 6.82 -6.17
CA LEU A 138 9.29 7.00 -7.31
C LEU A 138 10.38 8.04 -7.00
N ALA A 139 10.04 9.17 -6.40
CA ALA A 139 10.99 10.20 -6.00
C ALA A 139 12.03 9.67 -5.00
N ARG A 140 11.62 8.84 -4.03
CA ARG A 140 12.53 8.19 -3.07
C ARG A 140 13.47 7.21 -3.75
N VAL A 141 12.97 6.38 -4.67
CA VAL A 141 13.80 5.44 -5.43
C VAL A 141 14.81 6.20 -6.30
N ARG A 142 14.42 7.29 -6.95
CA ARG A 142 15.33 8.16 -7.71
C ARG A 142 16.46 8.71 -6.84
N ALA A 143 16.12 9.33 -5.71
CA ALA A 143 17.10 9.87 -4.78
C ALA A 143 18.05 8.77 -4.26
N PHE A 144 17.50 7.59 -3.95
CA PHE A 144 18.27 6.43 -3.50
C PHE A 144 19.28 5.95 -4.55
N LEU A 145 18.88 5.85 -5.83
CA LEU A 145 19.77 5.45 -6.93
C LEU A 145 20.82 6.52 -7.24
N GLN A 146 20.44 7.80 -7.23
CA GLN A 146 21.35 8.92 -7.42
C GLN A 146 22.46 8.98 -6.36
N ALA A 147 22.10 8.75 -5.08
CA ALA A 147 23.07 8.68 -3.98
C ALA A 147 24.07 7.52 -4.12
N ARG A 148 23.77 6.52 -4.98
CA ARG A 148 24.60 5.35 -5.26
C ARG A 148 25.08 5.27 -6.71
N ALA A 149 25.30 6.40 -7.35
CA ALA A 149 25.76 6.46 -8.73
C ALA A 149 27.06 5.68 -9.02
N GLY A 150 27.90 5.43 -8.00
CA GLY A 150 29.10 4.59 -8.11
C GLY A 150 28.80 3.07 -8.14
N GLU A 151 27.64 2.65 -7.65
CA GLU A 151 27.20 1.24 -7.61
C GLU A 151 26.21 0.91 -8.72
N VAL A 152 25.45 1.90 -9.17
CA VAL A 152 24.45 1.79 -10.25
C VAL A 152 25.10 2.06 -11.58
N ARG A 153 25.15 1.08 -12.46
CA ARG A 153 25.79 1.20 -13.80
C ARG A 153 24.79 1.57 -14.91
N HIS A 154 23.49 1.62 -14.60
CA HIS A 154 22.48 1.98 -15.60
C HIS A 154 22.70 3.42 -16.11
N PRO A 155 22.75 3.66 -17.45
CA PRO A 155 23.11 4.96 -18.04
C PRO A 155 22.09 6.07 -17.76
N ASN A 156 20.85 5.72 -17.43
CA ASN A 156 19.79 6.67 -17.11
C ASN A 156 19.13 6.30 -15.76
N PRO A 157 19.58 6.88 -14.63
CA PRO A 157 19.02 6.60 -13.30
C PRO A 157 17.55 6.95 -13.15
N GLU A 158 17.05 7.95 -13.87
CA GLU A 158 15.63 8.36 -13.87
C GLU A 158 14.74 7.26 -14.47
N LEU A 159 15.15 6.76 -15.63
CA LEU A 159 14.45 5.64 -16.27
C LEU A 159 14.57 4.37 -15.42
N ALA A 160 15.76 4.12 -14.85
CA ALA A 160 15.99 2.96 -14.00
C ALA A 160 15.06 2.95 -12.78
N ALA A 161 14.87 4.09 -12.11
CA ALA A 161 13.95 4.22 -11.00
C ALA A 161 12.50 3.87 -11.41
N SER A 162 12.05 4.41 -12.54
CA SER A 162 10.69 4.13 -13.04
C SER A 162 10.51 2.65 -13.39
N VAL A 163 11.48 2.04 -14.07
CA VAL A 163 11.44 0.61 -14.42
C VAL A 163 11.44 -0.27 -13.18
N VAL A 164 12.31 0.03 -12.19
CA VAL A 164 12.38 -0.74 -10.93
C VAL A 164 11.04 -0.67 -10.18
N VAL A 165 10.48 0.53 -9.97
CA VAL A 165 9.20 0.69 -9.27
C VAL A 165 8.10 -0.09 -9.99
N SER A 166 7.88 0.19 -11.28
CA SER A 166 6.81 -0.46 -12.05
C SER A 166 6.98 -1.98 -12.12
N THR A 167 8.21 -2.48 -12.23
CA THR A 167 8.48 -3.93 -12.31
C THR A 167 8.20 -4.61 -10.99
N VAL A 168 8.69 -4.06 -9.87
CA VAL A 168 8.48 -4.63 -8.54
C VAL A 168 6.99 -4.63 -8.19
N GLU A 169 6.28 -3.52 -8.44
CA GLU A 169 4.84 -3.44 -8.23
C GLU A 169 4.07 -4.43 -9.10
N ALA A 170 4.32 -4.46 -10.40
CA ALA A 170 3.63 -5.34 -11.33
C ALA A 170 3.78 -6.82 -10.97
N LEU A 171 5.02 -7.27 -10.65
CA LEU A 171 5.29 -8.65 -10.26
C LEU A 171 4.71 -9.00 -8.89
N THR A 172 4.78 -8.09 -7.92
CA THR A 172 4.20 -8.31 -6.59
C THR A 172 2.67 -8.36 -6.67
N HIS A 173 2.05 -7.50 -7.47
CA HIS A 173 0.61 -7.52 -7.72
C HIS A 173 0.17 -8.77 -8.49
N ALA A 174 0.96 -9.24 -9.47
CA ALA A 174 0.70 -10.51 -10.14
C ALA A 174 0.75 -11.68 -9.15
N ALA A 175 1.77 -11.73 -8.31
CA ALA A 175 1.89 -12.75 -7.26
C ALA A 175 0.70 -12.69 -6.26
N ALA A 176 0.19 -11.49 -5.94
CA ALA A 176 -0.99 -11.34 -5.09
C ALA A 176 -2.25 -11.94 -5.74
N ARG A 177 -2.50 -11.64 -7.01
CA ARG A 177 -3.64 -12.20 -7.76
C ARG A 177 -3.60 -13.72 -7.87
N GLU A 178 -2.40 -14.27 -8.05
CA GLU A 178 -2.16 -15.71 -8.18
C GLU A 178 -2.10 -16.44 -6.82
N GLY A 179 -2.19 -15.71 -5.69
CA GLY A 179 -2.06 -16.28 -4.36
C GLY A 179 -0.63 -16.69 -3.96
N ARG A 180 0.38 -16.21 -4.69
CA ARG A 180 1.80 -16.58 -4.57
C ARG A 180 2.63 -15.62 -3.72
N LEU A 181 2.02 -14.61 -3.09
CA LEU A 181 2.72 -13.64 -2.25
C LEU A 181 3.53 -14.27 -1.11
N GLN A 182 3.11 -15.44 -0.62
CA GLN A 182 3.77 -16.15 0.48
C GLN A 182 4.91 -17.07 0.01
N GLU A 183 5.13 -17.22 -1.30
CA GLU A 183 6.25 -18.04 -1.81
C GLU A 183 7.59 -17.49 -1.32
N ALA A 184 8.44 -18.38 -0.82
CA ALA A 184 9.75 -18.02 -0.26
C ALA A 184 10.68 -17.43 -1.33
N GLU A 185 10.54 -17.87 -2.56
CA GLU A 185 11.36 -17.50 -3.71
C GLU A 185 11.03 -16.11 -4.27
N LEU A 186 9.86 -15.54 -3.99
CA LEU A 186 9.43 -14.26 -4.56
C LEU A 186 10.42 -13.13 -4.26
N LEU A 187 10.83 -12.97 -3.00
CA LEU A 187 11.75 -11.91 -2.61
C LEU A 187 13.15 -12.09 -3.21
N PRO A 188 13.78 -13.28 -3.16
CA PRO A 188 15.04 -13.54 -3.85
C PRO A 188 14.99 -13.25 -5.35
N GLU A 189 13.92 -13.64 -6.05
CA GLU A 189 13.79 -13.42 -7.49
C GLU A 189 13.64 -11.93 -7.84
N LEU A 190 12.80 -11.20 -7.11
CA LEU A 190 12.68 -9.74 -7.28
C LEU A 190 14.01 -9.04 -7.00
N THR A 191 14.71 -9.44 -5.95
CA THR A 191 16.01 -8.90 -5.59
C THR A 191 17.04 -9.13 -6.70
N ARG A 192 17.14 -10.37 -7.20
CA ARG A 192 18.05 -10.74 -8.27
C ARG A 192 17.78 -9.93 -9.54
N LEU A 193 16.52 -9.81 -9.94
CA LEU A 193 16.10 -9.05 -11.11
C LEU A 193 16.50 -7.58 -11.00
N VAL A 194 16.18 -6.93 -9.88
CA VAL A 194 16.48 -5.51 -9.66
C VAL A 194 18.01 -5.27 -9.63
N LEU A 195 18.76 -6.09 -8.90
CA LEU A 195 20.22 -5.96 -8.84
C LEU A 195 20.88 -6.19 -10.20
N ALA A 196 20.45 -7.20 -10.95
CA ALA A 196 20.96 -7.45 -12.30
C ALA A 196 20.69 -6.26 -13.23
N TYR A 197 19.48 -5.70 -13.19
CA TYR A 197 19.10 -4.54 -14.01
C TYR A 197 19.90 -3.27 -13.67
N LEU A 198 20.13 -3.01 -12.38
CA LEU A 198 20.85 -1.82 -11.94
C LEU A 198 22.37 -1.87 -12.19
N ARG A 199 22.93 -3.08 -12.35
CA ARG A 199 24.35 -3.31 -12.58
C ARG A 199 24.74 -3.47 -14.06
N GLY A 200 23.76 -3.72 -14.93
CA GLY A 200 23.98 -3.93 -16.38
C GLY A 200 24.43 -5.35 -16.70
#